data_71fdd29190ad359007f69a9eeeb0350d
#
_entry.id   71fdd29190ad359007f69a9eeeb0350d
#
_cell.length_a   1.000
_cell.length_b   1.000
_cell.length_c   1.000
_cell.angle_alpha   90.00
_cell.angle_beta   90.00
_cell.angle_gamma   90.00
#
_symmetry.space_group_name_H-M   'P 1'
#
loop_
_entity.id
_entity.type
_entity.pdbx_description
1 polymer ?
#
loop_
_entity_poly.entity_id
_entity_poly.type
_entity_poly.pdbx_seq_one_letter_code
_entity_poly.pdbx_strand_id
1 'polypeptide(L)'
;GQSYDNQIRQLKRGVQVVVGTPGRIIDHIKRKTLDLSELKFLVLDEADEMLRMGFIDDVELILSHAPAQRQTALFSATMPGPIKKITQRYLKDPKHVKIASKVSTASTIRQRFCQVAPHHKLEALTRIMEVEKFDGMIIFVRTKTATVELADKLSARGFDVEPLNGDIPQSARERTVDKLKQGQIDILVATDVVARGLDVERVSHVINYDIPYDSESYVHRIGRTGRAGRQ
;
A
#
# COMPACT_ATOMS: atom_id res chain seq x y z
N GLY A 1 -9.51 -12.49 4.23
CA GLY A 1 -10.06 -11.20 4.69
C GLY A 1 -10.56 -11.30 6.12
N GLN A 2 -10.80 -10.17 6.74
CA GLN A 2 -11.38 -10.10 8.10
C GLN A 2 -12.82 -10.62 8.11
N SER A 3 -13.28 -11.18 9.27
CA SER A 3 -14.65 -11.60 9.47
C SER A 3 -15.65 -10.45 9.29
N TYR A 4 -16.81 -10.76 8.74
CA TYR A 4 -17.90 -9.80 8.58
C TYR A 4 -18.61 -9.47 9.89
N ASP A 5 -18.62 -10.38 10.88
CA ASP A 5 -19.46 -10.28 12.07
C ASP A 5 -19.20 -9.01 12.87
N ASN A 6 -17.93 -8.66 13.09
CA ASN A 6 -17.57 -7.45 13.78
C ASN A 6 -17.97 -6.19 12.99
N GLN A 7 -17.76 -6.20 11.67
CA GLN A 7 -18.11 -5.09 10.80
C GLN A 7 -19.64 -4.89 10.78
N ILE A 8 -20.41 -5.95 10.60
CA ILE A 8 -21.88 -5.90 10.60
C ILE A 8 -22.41 -5.40 11.96
N ARG A 9 -21.80 -5.83 13.06
CA ARG A 9 -22.19 -5.39 14.41
C ARG A 9 -21.97 -3.89 14.59
N GLN A 10 -20.82 -3.38 14.12
CA GLN A 10 -20.51 -1.95 14.18
C GLN A 10 -21.44 -1.14 13.28
N LEU A 11 -21.66 -1.56 12.04
CA LEU A 11 -22.58 -0.90 11.11
C LEU A 11 -24.00 -0.84 11.66
N LYS A 12 -24.49 -1.92 12.28
CA LYS A 12 -25.81 -1.93 12.93
C LYS A 12 -25.94 -0.98 14.12
N ARG A 13 -24.83 -0.69 14.83
CA ARG A 13 -24.82 0.28 15.95
C ARG A 13 -24.84 1.74 15.48
N GLY A 14 -24.64 1.96 14.19
CA GLY A 14 -24.47 3.27 13.60
C GLY A 14 -23.04 3.78 13.77
N VAL A 15 -22.37 4.00 12.64
CA VAL A 15 -21.02 4.58 12.57
C VAL A 15 -21.06 5.84 11.71
N GLN A 16 -20.28 6.85 12.08
CA GLN A 16 -20.21 8.11 11.35
C GLN A 16 -19.22 8.06 10.20
N VAL A 17 -18.20 7.20 10.29
CA VAL A 17 -17.14 7.06 9.29
C VAL A 17 -16.97 5.58 8.95
N VAL A 18 -16.97 5.28 7.66
CA VAL A 18 -16.67 3.95 7.12
C VAL A 18 -15.43 4.05 6.24
N VAL A 19 -14.43 3.24 6.53
CA VAL A 19 -13.22 3.12 5.71
C VAL A 19 -13.14 1.69 5.17
N GLY A 20 -12.93 1.55 3.87
CA GLY A 20 -12.86 0.23 3.26
C GLY A 20 -12.28 0.25 1.86
N THR A 21 -11.89 -0.92 1.39
CA THR A 21 -11.54 -1.16 -0.02
C THR A 21 -12.82 -1.31 -0.85
N PRO A 22 -12.79 -0.99 -2.18
CA PRO A 22 -13.98 -1.03 -3.02
C PRO A 22 -14.78 -2.33 -2.92
N GLY A 23 -14.12 -3.48 -3.08
CA GLY A 23 -14.80 -4.78 -3.00
C GLY A 23 -15.51 -5.04 -1.66
N ARG A 24 -14.92 -4.62 -0.51
CA ARG A 24 -15.55 -4.80 0.80
C ARG A 24 -16.76 -3.87 0.98
N ILE A 25 -16.69 -2.65 0.50
CA ILE A 25 -17.82 -1.70 0.51
C ILE A 25 -18.96 -2.26 -0.33
N ILE A 26 -18.69 -2.73 -1.54
CA ILE A 26 -19.70 -3.34 -2.44
C ILE A 26 -20.34 -4.56 -1.80
N ASP A 27 -19.57 -5.42 -1.15
CA ASP A 27 -20.12 -6.57 -0.45
C ASP A 27 -21.12 -6.17 0.64
N HIS A 28 -20.83 -5.14 1.41
CA HIS A 28 -21.75 -4.64 2.43
C HIS A 28 -22.98 -3.97 1.82
N ILE A 29 -22.85 -3.26 0.69
CA ILE A 29 -23.99 -2.69 -0.06
C ILE A 29 -24.88 -3.82 -0.57
N LYS A 30 -24.32 -4.83 -1.25
CA LYS A 30 -25.07 -5.99 -1.76
C LYS A 30 -25.77 -6.78 -0.67
N ARG A 31 -25.17 -6.91 0.50
CA ARG A 31 -25.76 -7.55 1.69
C ARG A 31 -26.75 -6.67 2.43
N LYS A 32 -26.95 -5.42 1.98
CA LYS A 32 -27.80 -4.44 2.67
C LYS A 32 -27.40 -4.19 4.13
N THR A 33 -26.12 -4.34 4.44
CA THR A 33 -25.55 -4.10 5.78
C THR A 33 -24.89 -2.72 5.88
N LEU A 34 -24.68 -2.05 4.75
CA LEU A 34 -24.24 -0.67 4.63
C LEU A 34 -25.22 0.08 3.73
N ASP A 35 -25.81 1.13 4.27
CA ASP A 35 -26.66 2.09 3.56
C ASP A 35 -25.88 3.39 3.36
N LEU A 36 -25.80 3.86 2.13
CA LEU A 36 -25.14 5.09 1.75
C LEU A 36 -26.12 6.25 1.51
N SER A 37 -27.43 6.07 1.71
CA SER A 37 -28.47 7.05 1.36
C SER A 37 -28.28 8.41 2.03
N GLU A 38 -27.72 8.42 3.24
CA GLU A 38 -27.46 9.64 4.03
C GLU A 38 -25.99 10.10 3.99
N LEU A 39 -25.21 9.58 3.02
CA LEU A 39 -23.80 9.90 2.90
C LEU A 39 -23.58 11.37 2.53
N LYS A 40 -22.88 12.12 3.37
CA LYS A 40 -22.57 13.55 3.16
C LYS A 40 -21.19 13.76 2.54
N PHE A 41 -20.23 12.92 2.87
CA PHE A 41 -18.85 13.02 2.41
C PHE A 41 -18.36 11.69 1.86
N LEU A 42 -17.79 11.72 0.68
CA LEU A 42 -17.13 10.56 0.07
C LEU A 42 -15.70 10.93 -0.30
N VAL A 43 -14.75 10.11 0.14
CA VAL A 43 -13.34 10.28 -0.15
C VAL A 43 -12.85 9.09 -0.94
N LEU A 44 -12.25 9.35 -2.10
CA LEU A 44 -11.48 8.38 -2.87
C LEU A 44 -10.01 8.71 -2.68
N ASP A 45 -9.27 7.83 -2.05
CA ASP A 45 -7.85 7.98 -1.83
C ASP A 45 -7.05 6.98 -2.67
N GLU A 46 -5.87 7.37 -3.12
CA GLU A 46 -5.03 6.59 -4.05
C GLU A 46 -5.81 6.14 -5.31
N ALA A 47 -6.54 7.07 -5.95
CA ALA A 47 -7.45 6.75 -7.05
C ALA A 47 -6.73 6.12 -8.26
N ASP A 48 -5.50 6.56 -8.58
CA ASP A 48 -4.65 5.97 -9.61
C ASP A 48 -4.25 4.54 -9.29
N GLU A 49 -4.02 4.21 -8.03
CA GLU A 49 -3.76 2.85 -7.60
C GLU A 49 -5.00 1.95 -7.74
N MET A 50 -6.17 2.47 -7.36
CA MET A 50 -7.43 1.74 -7.57
C MET A 50 -7.65 1.43 -9.06
N LEU A 51 -7.30 2.37 -9.96
CA LEU A 51 -7.31 2.14 -11.40
C LEU A 51 -6.35 1.01 -11.80
N ARG A 52 -5.12 1.07 -11.32
CA ARG A 52 -4.08 0.06 -11.62
C ARG A 52 -4.47 -1.34 -11.17
N MET A 53 -5.16 -1.43 -10.04
CA MET A 53 -5.69 -2.69 -9.50
C MET A 53 -6.97 -3.16 -10.19
N GLY A 54 -7.50 -2.43 -11.17
CA GLY A 54 -8.72 -2.77 -11.90
C GLY A 54 -10.02 -2.47 -11.15
N PHE A 55 -10.00 -1.64 -10.10
CA PHE A 55 -11.18 -1.31 -9.28
C PHE A 55 -12.01 -0.15 -9.81
N ILE A 56 -11.80 0.29 -11.05
CA ILE A 56 -12.53 1.44 -11.62
C ILE A 56 -14.03 1.21 -11.64
N ASP A 57 -14.46 0.05 -12.12
CA ASP A 57 -15.89 -0.30 -12.17
C ASP A 57 -16.50 -0.40 -10.78
N ASP A 58 -15.74 -0.93 -9.83
CA ASP A 58 -16.14 -1.01 -8.42
C ASP A 58 -16.31 0.38 -7.81
N VAL A 59 -15.41 1.30 -8.10
CA VAL A 59 -15.49 2.69 -7.65
C VAL A 59 -16.71 3.38 -8.27
N GLU A 60 -16.94 3.21 -9.56
CA GLU A 60 -18.13 3.76 -10.23
C GLU A 60 -19.44 3.20 -9.64
N LEU A 61 -19.46 1.90 -9.33
CA LEU A 61 -20.60 1.28 -8.68
C LEU A 61 -20.90 1.90 -7.32
N ILE A 62 -19.88 2.12 -6.48
CA ILE A 62 -20.04 2.79 -5.17
C ILE A 62 -20.55 4.22 -5.36
N LEU A 63 -19.97 4.96 -6.30
CA LEU A 63 -20.38 6.33 -6.60
C LEU A 63 -21.82 6.42 -7.06
N SER A 64 -22.33 5.41 -7.80
CA SER A 64 -23.71 5.35 -8.26
C SER A 64 -24.72 5.07 -7.15
N HIS A 65 -24.31 4.42 -6.05
CA HIS A 65 -25.16 4.17 -4.89
C HIS A 65 -25.15 5.34 -3.88
N ALA A 66 -24.22 6.27 -4.02
CA ALA A 66 -24.12 7.42 -3.12
C ALA A 66 -25.05 8.56 -3.58
N PRO A 67 -25.67 9.33 -2.64
CA PRO A 67 -26.60 10.39 -2.98
C PRO A 67 -25.95 11.46 -3.87
N ALA A 68 -26.76 12.10 -4.74
CA ALA A 68 -26.28 13.15 -5.61
C ALA A 68 -25.81 14.41 -4.86
N GLN A 69 -26.43 14.67 -3.70
CA GLN A 69 -26.05 15.77 -2.81
C GLN A 69 -25.03 15.26 -1.78
N ARG A 70 -23.77 15.28 -2.17
CA ARG A 70 -22.65 14.97 -1.28
C ARG A 70 -21.46 15.81 -1.65
N GLN A 71 -20.53 15.98 -0.74
CA GLN A 71 -19.19 16.44 -1.05
C GLN A 71 -18.31 15.24 -1.40
N THR A 72 -17.63 15.31 -2.54
CA THR A 72 -16.69 14.25 -2.95
C THR A 72 -15.29 14.83 -3.03
N ALA A 73 -14.33 14.18 -2.41
CA ALA A 73 -12.92 14.47 -2.52
C ALA A 73 -12.20 13.28 -3.17
N LEU A 74 -11.32 13.57 -4.13
CA LEU A 74 -10.50 12.57 -4.79
C LEU A 74 -9.03 12.95 -4.62
N PHE A 75 -8.26 12.03 -4.06
CA PHE A 75 -6.82 12.13 -3.91
C PHE A 75 -6.12 11.13 -4.83
N SER A 76 -5.13 11.60 -5.56
CA SER A 76 -4.38 10.79 -6.51
C SER A 76 -3.01 11.42 -6.76
N ALA A 77 -1.98 10.60 -6.85
CA ALA A 77 -0.64 11.09 -7.22
C ALA A 77 -0.58 11.46 -8.70
N THR A 78 -1.33 10.73 -9.55
CA THR A 78 -1.42 10.96 -10.98
C THR A 78 -2.86 11.17 -11.43
N MET A 79 -3.08 11.76 -12.60
CA MET A 79 -4.42 12.04 -13.11
C MET A 79 -4.57 11.48 -14.55
N PRO A 80 -4.53 10.14 -14.72
CA PRO A 80 -4.72 9.50 -16.02
C PRO A 80 -6.16 9.69 -16.56
N GLY A 81 -6.35 9.43 -17.84
CA GLY A 81 -7.62 9.62 -18.54
C GLY A 81 -8.86 9.03 -17.84
N PRO A 82 -8.83 7.78 -17.38
CA PRO A 82 -9.97 7.18 -16.67
C PRO A 82 -10.32 7.92 -15.38
N ILE A 83 -9.33 8.36 -14.59
CA ILE A 83 -9.58 9.14 -13.37
C ILE A 83 -10.18 10.49 -13.69
N LYS A 84 -9.71 11.17 -14.76
CA LYS A 84 -10.33 12.41 -15.25
C LYS A 84 -11.81 12.21 -15.61
N LYS A 85 -12.15 11.08 -16.25
CA LYS A 85 -13.55 10.76 -16.56
C LYS A 85 -14.40 10.61 -15.31
N ILE A 86 -13.89 9.94 -14.27
CA ILE A 86 -14.58 9.83 -12.98
C ILE A 86 -14.78 11.22 -12.36
N THR A 87 -13.76 12.08 -12.35
CA THR A 87 -13.92 13.43 -11.81
C THR A 87 -14.97 14.24 -12.57
N GLN A 88 -14.97 14.18 -13.89
CA GLN A 88 -15.96 14.89 -14.72
C GLN A 88 -17.39 14.39 -14.53
N ARG A 89 -17.57 13.08 -14.29
CA ARG A 89 -18.89 12.47 -14.16
C ARG A 89 -19.51 12.60 -12.78
N TYR A 90 -18.69 12.49 -11.75
CA TYR A 90 -19.18 12.32 -10.37
C TYR A 90 -18.87 13.49 -9.41
N LEU A 91 -17.98 14.40 -9.78
CA LEU A 91 -17.70 15.59 -8.98
C LEU A 91 -18.41 16.80 -9.60
N LYS A 92 -19.03 17.62 -8.76
CA LYS A 92 -19.70 18.88 -9.15
C LYS A 92 -18.75 20.04 -8.88
N ASP A 93 -18.42 20.82 -9.90
CA ASP A 93 -17.51 21.98 -9.78
C ASP A 93 -16.27 21.71 -8.91
N PRO A 94 -15.47 20.67 -9.21
CA PRO A 94 -14.36 20.32 -8.32
C PRO A 94 -13.29 21.40 -8.34
N LYS A 95 -12.89 21.84 -7.15
CA LYS A 95 -11.67 22.64 -7.00
C LYS A 95 -10.46 21.73 -7.19
N HIS A 96 -9.64 22.06 -8.17
CA HIS A 96 -8.42 21.30 -8.46
C HIS A 96 -7.24 21.89 -7.69
N VAL A 97 -6.79 21.17 -6.66
CA VAL A 97 -5.60 21.54 -5.89
C VAL A 97 -4.44 20.66 -6.38
N LYS A 98 -3.52 21.26 -7.12
CA LYS A 98 -2.31 20.58 -7.58
C LYS A 98 -1.13 21.01 -6.71
N ILE A 99 -0.63 20.08 -5.92
CA ILE A 99 0.66 20.28 -5.27
C ILE A 99 1.71 20.08 -6.36
N ALA A 100 2.48 21.12 -6.65
CA ALA A 100 3.61 21.00 -7.57
C ALA A 100 4.63 20.04 -6.94
N SER A 101 4.44 18.74 -7.17
CA SER A 101 5.52 17.82 -6.91
C SER A 101 6.58 18.08 -7.98
N LYS A 102 7.70 18.68 -7.62
CA LYS A 102 8.93 18.23 -8.24
C LYS A 102 8.87 16.71 -8.05
N VAL A 103 8.89 15.94 -9.13
CA VAL A 103 9.09 14.47 -9.08
C VAL A 103 10.47 14.27 -8.46
N SER A 104 10.51 14.37 -7.16
CA SER A 104 11.72 14.23 -6.39
C SER A 104 11.33 13.26 -5.29
N THR A 105 11.93 12.12 -5.36
CA THR A 105 12.19 11.32 -4.17
C THR A 105 12.50 12.29 -3.05
N ALA A 106 11.91 12.09 -1.88
CA ALA A 106 12.16 12.98 -0.76
C ALA A 106 13.67 13.20 -0.64
N SER A 107 14.11 14.46 -0.56
CA SER A 107 15.55 14.81 -0.48
C SER A 107 16.26 14.14 0.70
N THR A 108 15.50 13.61 1.64
CA THR A 108 15.95 12.83 2.79
C THR A 108 16.31 11.38 2.45
N ILE A 109 15.94 10.87 1.25
CA ILE A 109 16.20 9.47 0.89
C ILE A 109 17.48 9.40 0.06
N ARG A 110 18.54 8.84 0.63
CA ARG A 110 19.77 8.53 -0.10
C ARG A 110 19.56 7.29 -0.96
N GLN A 111 19.69 7.43 -2.27
CA GLN A 111 19.50 6.35 -3.23
C GLN A 111 20.84 5.86 -3.76
N ARG A 112 21.00 4.54 -3.84
CA ARG A 112 22.16 3.88 -4.42
C ARG A 112 21.68 2.73 -5.29
N PHE A 113 22.45 2.36 -6.29
CA PHE A 113 22.21 1.15 -7.09
C PHE A 113 23.48 0.33 -7.22
N CYS A 114 23.31 -0.98 -7.36
CA CYS A 114 24.39 -1.91 -7.62
C CYS A 114 24.02 -2.76 -8.84
N GLN A 115 24.88 -2.75 -9.85
CA GLN A 115 24.68 -3.59 -11.02
C GLN A 115 25.23 -4.98 -10.73
N VAL A 116 24.36 -5.97 -10.71
CA VAL A 116 24.69 -7.34 -10.29
C VAL A 116 24.08 -8.34 -11.26
N ALA A 117 24.83 -9.37 -11.61
CA ALA A 117 24.30 -10.47 -12.39
C ALA A 117 23.22 -11.23 -11.59
N PRO A 118 22.17 -11.77 -12.23
CA PRO A 118 21.03 -12.38 -11.52
C PRO A 118 21.43 -13.45 -10.49
N HIS A 119 22.42 -14.28 -10.79
CA HIS A 119 22.88 -15.36 -9.89
C HIS A 119 23.70 -14.87 -8.69
N HIS A 120 24.18 -13.62 -8.70
CA HIS A 120 24.88 -12.99 -7.58
C HIS A 120 24.01 -12.06 -6.74
N LYS A 121 22.74 -11.88 -7.07
CA LYS A 121 21.84 -10.95 -6.35
C LYS A 121 21.75 -11.25 -4.86
N LEU A 122 21.61 -12.52 -4.49
CA LEU A 122 21.50 -12.91 -3.08
C LEU A 122 22.80 -12.64 -2.32
N GLU A 123 23.95 -12.93 -2.92
CA GLU A 123 25.25 -12.66 -2.30
C GLU A 123 25.47 -11.15 -2.12
N ALA A 124 25.22 -10.36 -3.15
CA ALA A 124 25.31 -8.90 -3.07
C ALA A 124 24.37 -8.32 -1.99
N LEU A 125 23.13 -8.81 -1.91
CA LEU A 125 22.20 -8.42 -0.86
C LEU A 125 22.76 -8.72 0.53
N THR A 126 23.26 -9.94 0.74
CA THR A 126 23.83 -10.35 2.04
C THR A 126 25.00 -9.46 2.44
N ARG A 127 25.92 -9.18 1.48
CA ARG A 127 27.07 -8.28 1.73
C ARG A 127 26.65 -6.87 2.09
N ILE A 128 25.62 -6.33 1.44
CA ILE A 128 25.07 -5.01 1.78
C ILE A 128 24.53 -5.03 3.21
N MET A 129 23.77 -6.05 3.58
CA MET A 129 23.17 -6.17 4.90
C MET A 129 24.19 -6.39 6.02
N GLU A 130 25.35 -7.00 5.74
CA GLU A 130 26.47 -7.16 6.69
C GLU A 130 27.16 -5.82 7.00
N VAL A 131 27.18 -4.90 6.05
CA VAL A 131 27.93 -3.63 6.14
C VAL A 131 27.03 -2.47 6.61
N GLU A 132 25.79 -2.43 6.13
CA GLU A 132 24.86 -1.33 6.44
C GLU A 132 24.20 -1.55 7.80
N LYS A 133 24.21 -0.51 8.63
CA LYS A 133 23.44 -0.49 9.88
C LYS A 133 22.02 -0.05 9.58
N PHE A 134 21.04 -0.87 9.90
CA PHE A 134 19.63 -0.58 9.72
C PHE A 134 18.81 -0.93 10.96
N ASP A 135 17.76 -0.17 11.21
CA ASP A 135 16.82 -0.45 12.30
C ASP A 135 15.71 -1.41 11.82
N GLY A 136 15.20 -1.17 10.61
CA GLY A 136 14.25 -2.03 9.94
C GLY A 136 14.40 -1.88 8.42
N MET A 137 14.14 -2.97 7.70
CA MET A 137 14.33 -3.05 6.25
C MET A 137 13.12 -3.67 5.57
N ILE A 138 12.71 -3.10 4.44
CA ILE A 138 11.76 -3.73 3.52
C ILE A 138 12.48 -4.09 2.24
N ILE A 139 12.42 -5.36 1.84
CA ILE A 139 12.97 -5.89 0.59
C ILE A 139 11.82 -6.20 -0.36
N PHE A 140 11.79 -5.51 -1.50
CA PHE A 140 10.76 -5.70 -2.51
C PHE A 140 11.17 -6.74 -3.54
N VAL A 141 10.30 -7.73 -3.71
CA VAL A 141 10.38 -8.77 -4.76
C VAL A 141 9.11 -8.78 -5.61
N ARG A 142 9.20 -9.37 -6.80
CA ARG A 142 8.14 -9.30 -7.81
C ARG A 142 6.98 -10.26 -7.55
N THR A 143 7.25 -11.45 -7.02
CA THR A 143 6.25 -12.51 -6.89
C THR A 143 6.06 -12.95 -5.45
N LYS A 144 4.88 -13.52 -5.14
CA LYS A 144 4.58 -14.08 -3.83
C LYS A 144 5.54 -15.21 -3.45
N THR A 145 5.84 -16.10 -4.40
CA THR A 145 6.80 -17.20 -4.20
C THR A 145 8.18 -16.67 -3.85
N ALA A 146 8.64 -15.62 -4.56
CA ALA A 146 9.94 -15.02 -4.28
C ALA A 146 10.02 -14.39 -2.87
N THR A 147 8.88 -13.96 -2.26
CA THR A 147 8.91 -13.48 -0.87
C THR A 147 9.32 -14.58 0.10
N VAL A 148 8.77 -15.77 -0.07
CA VAL A 148 9.05 -16.92 0.79
C VAL A 148 10.47 -17.43 0.54
N GLU A 149 10.84 -17.68 -0.72
CA GLU A 149 12.16 -18.18 -1.08
C GLU A 149 13.32 -17.27 -0.61
N LEU A 150 13.14 -15.96 -0.74
CA LEU A 150 14.17 -15.01 -0.30
C LEU A 150 14.21 -14.93 1.23
N ALA A 151 13.06 -14.92 1.90
CA ALA A 151 13.01 -14.93 3.35
C ALA A 151 13.68 -16.18 3.93
N ASP A 152 13.40 -17.37 3.39
CA ASP A 152 14.02 -18.62 3.82
C ASP A 152 15.54 -18.60 3.64
N LYS A 153 16.02 -18.09 2.49
CA LYS A 153 17.45 -17.96 2.21
C LYS A 153 18.16 -16.98 3.15
N LEU A 154 17.51 -15.89 3.54
CA LEU A 154 18.07 -14.92 4.47
C LEU A 154 18.00 -15.44 5.91
N SER A 155 16.92 -16.10 6.31
CA SER A 155 16.80 -16.75 7.61
C SER A 155 17.88 -17.82 7.82
N ALA A 156 18.16 -18.63 6.78
CA ALA A 156 19.26 -19.62 6.80
C ALA A 156 20.65 -18.98 6.95
N ARG A 157 20.78 -17.68 6.75
CA ARG A 157 22.00 -16.88 6.96
C ARG A 157 22.02 -16.15 8.30
N GLY A 158 21.02 -16.38 9.15
CA GLY A 158 20.92 -15.81 10.49
C GLY A 158 20.27 -14.43 10.57
N PHE A 159 19.54 -13.97 9.53
CA PHE A 159 18.78 -12.73 9.58
C PHE A 159 17.37 -12.96 10.13
N ASP A 160 16.89 -12.04 10.97
CA ASP A 160 15.51 -12.02 11.48
C ASP A 160 14.56 -11.45 10.42
N VAL A 161 13.99 -12.33 9.63
CA VAL A 161 13.22 -11.99 8.43
C VAL A 161 11.91 -12.76 8.34
N GLU A 162 10.84 -12.08 7.90
CA GLU A 162 9.56 -12.73 7.54
C GLU A 162 9.09 -12.30 6.15
N PRO A 163 8.40 -13.22 5.41
CA PRO A 163 7.76 -12.87 4.16
C PRO A 163 6.42 -12.18 4.41
N LEU A 164 6.03 -11.28 3.47
CA LEU A 164 4.71 -10.64 3.46
C LEU A 164 4.15 -10.63 2.04
N ASN A 165 3.08 -11.40 1.81
CA ASN A 165 2.42 -11.50 0.50
C ASN A 165 0.90 -11.68 0.65
N GLY A 166 0.19 -11.67 -0.49
CA GLY A 166 -1.27 -11.71 -0.52
C GLY A 166 -1.90 -13.04 -0.08
N ASP A 167 -1.14 -14.13 -0.02
CA ASP A 167 -1.64 -15.46 0.37
C ASP A 167 -1.64 -15.64 1.89
N ILE A 168 -0.89 -14.79 2.60
CA ILE A 168 -0.86 -14.80 4.07
C ILE A 168 -2.17 -14.24 4.62
N PRO A 169 -2.84 -14.94 5.55
CA PRO A 169 -4.07 -14.46 6.19
C PRO A 169 -3.88 -13.07 6.83
N GLN A 170 -4.92 -12.24 6.82
CA GLN A 170 -4.85 -10.86 7.31
C GLN A 170 -4.32 -10.77 8.75
N SER A 171 -4.80 -11.63 9.65
CA SER A 171 -4.35 -11.65 11.05
C SER A 171 -2.86 -12.02 11.20
N ALA A 172 -2.32 -12.83 10.28
CA ALA A 172 -0.90 -13.15 10.26
C ALA A 172 -0.09 -11.98 9.71
N ARG A 173 -0.59 -11.29 8.64
CA ARG A 173 0.04 -10.07 8.12
C ARG A 173 0.15 -8.97 9.18
N GLU A 174 -0.93 -8.73 9.92
CA GLU A 174 -0.95 -7.77 11.03
C GLU A 174 0.11 -8.12 12.08
N ARG A 175 0.21 -9.39 12.49
CA ARG A 175 1.24 -9.86 13.41
C ARG A 175 2.66 -9.67 12.90
N THR A 176 2.91 -9.98 11.62
CA THR A 176 4.23 -9.77 10.99
C THR A 176 4.61 -8.28 10.98
N VAL A 177 3.67 -7.40 10.66
CA VAL A 177 3.90 -5.94 10.70
C VAL A 177 4.17 -5.46 12.13
N ASP A 178 3.43 -5.96 13.12
CA ASP A 178 3.64 -5.62 14.52
C ASP A 178 5.00 -6.11 15.03
N LYS A 179 5.45 -7.29 14.64
CA LYS A 179 6.79 -7.79 14.93
C LYS A 179 7.87 -6.84 14.38
N LEU A 180 7.73 -6.36 13.14
CA LEU A 180 8.65 -5.39 12.56
C LEU A 180 8.64 -4.07 13.34
N LYS A 181 7.47 -3.55 13.73
CA LYS A 181 7.34 -2.34 14.54
C LYS A 181 8.02 -2.47 15.90
N GLN A 182 7.91 -3.64 16.53
CA GLN A 182 8.44 -3.92 17.86
C GLN A 182 9.92 -4.36 17.86
N GLY A 183 10.53 -4.54 16.68
CA GLY A 183 11.91 -5.01 16.55
C GLY A 183 12.10 -6.49 16.88
N GLN A 184 11.04 -7.29 16.76
CA GLN A 184 11.11 -8.74 16.89
C GLN A 184 11.58 -9.40 15.58
N ILE A 185 11.44 -8.71 14.47
CA ILE A 185 12.10 -9.00 13.20
C ILE A 185 12.68 -7.69 12.67
N ASP A 186 13.74 -7.78 11.89
CA ASP A 186 14.42 -6.62 11.33
C ASP A 186 14.10 -6.44 9.84
N ILE A 187 13.70 -7.50 9.17
CA ILE A 187 13.56 -7.53 7.70
C ILE A 187 12.19 -8.06 7.31
N LEU A 188 11.57 -7.38 6.36
CA LEU A 188 10.35 -7.81 5.71
C LEU A 188 10.60 -8.00 4.22
N VAL A 189 10.34 -9.20 3.67
CA VAL A 189 10.37 -9.44 2.24
C VAL A 189 8.94 -9.37 1.69
N ALA A 190 8.64 -8.41 0.83
CA ALA A 190 7.27 -8.11 0.45
C ALA A 190 7.07 -7.88 -1.05
N THR A 191 5.83 -8.07 -1.51
CA THR A 191 5.37 -7.58 -2.82
C THR A 191 4.73 -6.20 -2.69
N ASP A 192 4.63 -5.45 -3.79
CA ASP A 192 4.03 -4.10 -3.82
C ASP A 192 2.64 -4.05 -3.18
N VAL A 193 1.78 -5.01 -3.54
CA VAL A 193 0.36 -5.01 -3.13
C VAL A 193 0.19 -5.00 -1.61
N VAL A 194 1.01 -5.74 -0.89
CA VAL A 194 0.87 -5.88 0.57
C VAL A 194 1.71 -4.88 1.35
N ALA A 195 2.77 -4.35 0.75
CA ALA A 195 3.60 -3.32 1.35
C ALA A 195 3.01 -1.90 1.19
N ARG A 196 1.99 -1.75 0.34
CA ARG A 196 1.26 -0.48 0.24
C ARG A 196 0.57 -0.14 1.55
N GLY A 197 0.60 1.13 1.90
CA GLY A 197 0.02 1.59 3.15
C GLY A 197 0.76 1.16 4.41
N LEU A 198 1.81 0.35 4.32
CA LEU A 198 2.65 0.07 5.49
C LEU A 198 3.28 1.37 5.98
N ASP A 199 2.95 1.70 7.22
CA ASP A 199 3.51 2.81 7.95
C ASP A 199 4.23 2.29 9.18
N VAL A 200 5.54 2.11 9.04
CA VAL A 200 6.41 1.60 10.08
C VAL A 200 7.58 2.55 10.22
N GLU A 201 7.55 3.40 11.24
CA GLU A 201 8.56 4.43 11.47
C GLU A 201 9.99 3.87 11.58
N ARG A 202 10.10 2.63 12.06
CA ARG A 202 11.38 1.95 12.24
C ARG A 202 12.08 1.61 10.93
N VAL A 203 11.37 1.60 9.78
CA VAL A 203 11.98 1.26 8.49
C VAL A 203 12.95 2.35 8.05
N SER A 204 14.22 2.04 8.18
CA SER A 204 15.33 2.90 7.77
C SER A 204 15.80 2.61 6.34
N HIS A 205 15.60 1.37 5.84
CA HIS A 205 16.10 0.94 4.54
C HIS A 205 15.02 0.27 3.68
N VAL A 206 15.05 0.58 2.40
CA VAL A 206 14.26 -0.10 1.37
C VAL A 206 15.18 -0.64 0.30
N ILE A 207 15.05 -1.92 0.00
CA ILE A 207 15.80 -2.58 -1.08
C ILE A 207 14.85 -3.04 -2.18
N ASN A 208 15.08 -2.57 -3.39
CA ASN A 208 14.44 -3.11 -4.58
C ASN A 208 15.27 -4.30 -5.09
N TYR A 209 15.06 -5.48 -4.49
CA TYR A 209 15.70 -6.72 -4.96
C TYR A 209 15.27 -7.03 -6.40
N ASP A 210 14.00 -6.81 -6.70
CA ASP A 210 13.48 -6.72 -8.05
C ASP A 210 13.02 -5.29 -8.33
N ILE A 211 13.63 -4.66 -9.32
CA ILE A 211 13.27 -3.30 -9.74
C ILE A 211 11.84 -3.30 -10.28
N PRO A 212 10.99 -2.35 -9.89
CA PRO A 212 9.65 -2.21 -10.44
C PRO A 212 9.71 -1.77 -11.92
N TYR A 213 8.62 -2.02 -12.66
CA TYR A 213 8.55 -1.68 -14.08
C TYR A 213 8.32 -0.20 -14.35
N ASP A 214 7.82 0.54 -13.38
CA ASP A 214 7.47 1.95 -13.52
C ASP A 214 8.04 2.81 -12.36
N SER A 215 8.27 4.08 -12.67
CA SER A 215 8.88 5.03 -11.74
C SER A 215 7.98 5.36 -10.55
N GLU A 216 6.67 5.27 -10.70
CA GLU A 216 5.73 5.56 -9.64
C GLU A 216 5.75 4.48 -8.57
N SER A 217 5.72 3.19 -8.97
CA SER A 217 5.94 2.08 -8.05
C SER A 217 7.29 2.19 -7.32
N TYR A 218 8.33 2.65 -8.02
CA TYR A 218 9.62 2.92 -7.40
C TYR A 218 9.51 3.97 -6.28
N VAL A 219 8.87 5.10 -6.56
CA VAL A 219 8.68 6.18 -5.58
C VAL A 219 7.84 5.70 -4.38
N HIS A 220 6.78 4.95 -4.63
CA HIS A 220 5.94 4.37 -3.58
C HIS A 220 6.71 3.39 -2.68
N ARG A 221 7.62 2.58 -3.25
CA ARG A 221 8.46 1.66 -2.48
C ARG A 221 9.44 2.41 -1.59
N ILE A 222 10.23 3.34 -2.16
CA ILE A 222 11.21 4.09 -1.37
C ILE A 222 10.55 5.00 -0.34
N GLY A 223 9.31 5.47 -0.58
CA GLY A 223 8.50 6.22 0.38
C GLY A 223 8.06 5.40 1.61
N ARG A 224 8.49 4.15 1.76
CA ARG A 224 8.34 3.40 3.02
C ARG A 224 9.42 3.76 4.05
N THR A 225 10.49 4.45 3.64
CA THR A 225 11.52 5.02 4.52
C THR A 225 11.58 6.56 4.40
N GLY A 226 12.47 7.22 5.11
CA GLY A 226 12.65 8.66 5.08
C GLY A 226 11.48 9.47 5.66
N ARG A 227 10.63 8.85 6.46
CA ARG A 227 9.48 9.48 7.09
C ARG A 227 9.88 10.24 8.35
N ALA A 228 9.14 11.30 8.69
CA ALA A 228 9.36 12.12 9.87
C ALA A 228 10.76 12.77 9.95
N GLY A 229 11.39 13.07 8.79
CA GLY A 229 12.69 13.75 8.76
C GLY A 229 13.90 12.86 9.09
N ARG A 230 13.73 11.56 9.18
CA ARG A 230 14.85 10.60 9.30
C ARG A 230 15.55 10.43 7.95
N GLN A 231 16.88 10.39 8.00
CA GLN A 231 17.73 10.07 6.83
C GLN A 231 18.02 8.58 6.78
#